data_e72b7ddabd19ca58a075c9a543186d79
#
_entry.id   e72b7ddabd19ca58a075c9a543186d79
#
_cell.length_a   1.000
_cell.length_b   1.000
_cell.length_c   1.000
_cell.angle_alpha   90.00
_cell.angle_beta   90.00
_cell.angle_gamma   90.00
#
_symmetry.space_group_name_H-M   'P 1'
#
loop_
_entity.id
_entity.type
_entity.pdbx_description
1 polymer ?
#
loop_
_entity_poly.entity_id
_entity_poly.type
_entity_poly.pdbx_seq_one_letter_code
_entity_poly.pdbx_strand_id
1 'polypeptide(L)'
;MRTEAAASWRALRDDALVAGLAGAALSGVPSTLHAVWRRADPLEGALAAGTLLLRHEDRPGRLLVSATVAHAGLSLGWATVLAATLPRRATLRWAVAAGLGIAALDLGLIGRRFERIRALDPLPQVADHLAYAMTVAVVLRRRRRYASRQARPMSRSIAG
;
A
#
# COMPACT_ATOMS: atom_id res chain seq x y z
N MET A 1 -25.18 -3.19 20.01
CA MET A 1 -24.67 -2.10 19.17
C MET A 1 -23.20 -1.71 19.44
N ARG A 2 -22.77 -1.34 20.67
CA ARG A 2 -21.34 -0.95 20.91
C ARG A 2 -20.34 -2.10 20.70
N THR A 3 -20.67 -3.33 21.06
CA THR A 3 -19.80 -4.52 20.91
C THR A 3 -19.58 -4.93 19.44
N GLU A 4 -20.62 -4.83 18.62
CA GLU A 4 -20.54 -5.16 17.19
C GLU A 4 -19.71 -4.12 16.40
N ALA A 5 -19.91 -2.84 16.70
CA ALA A 5 -19.09 -1.76 16.12
C ALA A 5 -17.61 -1.93 16.50
N ALA A 6 -17.31 -2.25 17.77
CA ALA A 6 -15.94 -2.48 18.21
C ALA A 6 -15.30 -3.73 17.57
N ALA A 7 -16.07 -4.77 17.29
CA ALA A 7 -15.58 -5.95 16.56
C ALA A 7 -15.30 -5.64 15.08
N SER A 8 -16.16 -4.85 14.43
CA SER A 8 -15.96 -4.43 13.04
C SER A 8 -14.72 -3.53 12.87
N TRP A 9 -14.46 -2.62 13.80
CA TRP A 9 -13.28 -1.78 13.82
C TRP A 9 -11.98 -2.57 14.02
N ARG A 10 -11.98 -3.55 14.92
CA ARG A 10 -10.82 -4.43 15.09
C ARG A 10 -10.51 -5.21 13.83
N ALA A 11 -11.52 -5.81 13.20
CA ALA A 11 -11.34 -6.53 11.94
C ALA A 11 -10.80 -5.64 10.81
N LEU A 12 -11.32 -4.41 10.67
CA LEU A 12 -10.84 -3.44 9.70
C LEU A 12 -9.36 -3.08 9.94
N ARG A 13 -9.01 -2.79 11.20
CA ARG A 13 -7.63 -2.45 11.58
C ARG A 13 -6.68 -3.60 11.29
N ASP A 14 -7.03 -4.83 11.66
CA ASP A 14 -6.19 -6.01 11.47
C ASP A 14 -6.04 -6.35 9.97
N ASP A 15 -7.08 -6.13 9.18
CA ASP A 15 -7.05 -6.25 7.72
C ASP A 15 -6.12 -5.18 7.11
N ALA A 16 -6.23 -3.93 7.55
CA ALA A 16 -5.40 -2.83 7.09
C ALA A 16 -3.92 -3.02 7.47
N LEU A 17 -3.62 -3.47 8.69
CA LEU A 17 -2.26 -3.74 9.14
C LEU A 17 -1.59 -4.80 8.27
N VAL A 18 -2.22 -5.97 8.11
CA VAL A 18 -1.64 -7.08 7.33
C VAL A 18 -1.48 -6.69 5.85
N ALA A 19 -2.51 -6.06 5.27
CA ALA A 19 -2.47 -5.64 3.88
C ALA A 19 -1.48 -4.50 3.64
N GLY A 20 -1.40 -3.54 4.56
CA GLY A 20 -0.48 -2.41 4.49
C GLY A 20 0.97 -2.83 4.60
N LEU A 21 1.31 -3.73 5.53
CA LEU A 21 2.67 -4.28 5.65
C LEU A 21 3.08 -5.07 4.41
N ALA A 22 2.19 -5.91 3.87
CA ALA A 22 2.46 -6.63 2.62
C ALA A 22 2.63 -5.67 1.43
N GLY A 23 1.77 -4.65 1.33
CA GLY A 23 1.87 -3.60 0.32
C GLY A 23 3.18 -2.82 0.43
N ALA A 24 3.56 -2.41 1.64
CA ALA A 24 4.82 -1.71 1.90
C ALA A 24 6.04 -2.52 1.46
N ALA A 25 6.05 -3.83 1.76
CA ALA A 25 7.17 -4.70 1.42
C ALA A 25 7.35 -4.92 -0.09
N LEU A 26 6.26 -4.89 -0.87
CA LEU A 26 6.28 -5.27 -2.29
C LEU A 26 6.16 -4.08 -3.24
N SER A 27 5.71 -2.91 -2.77
CA SER A 27 5.46 -1.77 -3.66
C SER A 27 6.69 -1.23 -4.36
N GLY A 28 7.84 -1.18 -3.71
CA GLY A 28 9.08 -0.65 -4.30
C GLY A 28 9.82 -1.60 -5.27
N VAL A 29 9.27 -2.80 -5.52
CA VAL A 29 9.92 -3.79 -6.40
C VAL A 29 10.01 -3.29 -7.86
N PRO A 30 8.95 -2.73 -8.49
CA PRO A 30 9.02 -2.23 -9.86
C PRO A 30 10.12 -1.19 -10.08
N SER A 31 10.17 -0.15 -9.25
CA SER A 31 11.16 0.92 -9.38
C SER A 31 12.58 0.43 -9.11
N THR A 32 12.76 -0.45 -8.12
CA THR A 32 14.06 -1.06 -7.81
C THR A 32 14.56 -1.90 -8.98
N LEU A 33 13.72 -2.76 -9.55
CA LEU A 33 14.07 -3.56 -10.72
C LEU A 33 14.38 -2.69 -11.94
N HIS A 34 13.62 -1.62 -12.16
CA HIS A 34 13.87 -0.67 -13.22
C HIS A 34 15.24 0.01 -13.04
N ALA A 35 15.56 0.48 -11.84
CA ALA A 35 16.85 1.11 -11.53
C ALA A 35 18.02 0.14 -11.79
N VAL A 36 17.94 -1.09 -11.32
CA VAL A 36 18.95 -2.13 -11.56
C VAL A 36 19.12 -2.39 -13.07
N TRP A 37 18.02 -2.52 -13.82
CA TRP A 37 18.06 -2.72 -15.27
C TRP A 37 18.70 -1.54 -15.99
N ARG A 38 18.43 -0.32 -15.55
CA ARG A 38 19.02 0.93 -16.10
C ARG A 38 20.44 1.19 -15.60
N ARG A 39 20.99 0.34 -14.73
CA ARG A 39 22.27 0.55 -14.03
C ARG A 39 22.34 1.87 -13.27
N ALA A 40 21.19 2.32 -12.76
CA ALA A 40 21.04 3.48 -11.88
C ALA A 40 21.07 3.05 -10.40
N ASP A 41 21.09 4.02 -9.49
CA ASP A 41 21.08 3.76 -8.06
C ASP A 41 19.71 3.20 -7.64
N PRO A 42 19.62 1.94 -7.13
CA PRO A 42 18.37 1.35 -6.67
C PRO A 42 17.80 2.01 -5.40
N LEU A 43 18.60 2.79 -4.68
CA LEU A 43 18.19 3.50 -3.46
C LEU A 43 17.63 4.90 -3.75
N GLU A 44 17.76 5.42 -4.96
CA GLU A 44 17.36 6.80 -5.27
C GLU A 44 15.89 7.08 -4.98
N GLY A 45 14.99 6.13 -5.29
CA GLY A 45 13.57 6.24 -4.95
C GLY A 45 13.34 6.34 -3.44
N ALA A 46 14.05 5.53 -2.65
CA ALA A 46 13.98 5.58 -1.20
C ALA A 46 14.56 6.89 -0.63
N LEU A 47 15.71 7.33 -1.16
CA LEU A 47 16.33 8.58 -0.75
C LEU A 47 15.43 9.78 -1.07
N ALA A 48 14.76 9.75 -2.23
CA ALA A 48 13.79 10.77 -2.61
C ALA A 48 12.57 10.77 -1.67
N ALA A 49 12.02 9.60 -1.35
CA ALA A 49 10.92 9.47 -0.39
C ALA A 49 11.31 9.99 1.01
N GLY A 50 12.56 9.85 1.42
CA GLY A 50 13.06 10.40 2.68
C GLY A 50 12.94 11.91 2.79
N THR A 51 12.94 12.63 1.68
CA THR A 51 12.76 14.09 1.66
C THR A 51 11.36 14.55 2.07
N LEU A 52 10.37 13.65 2.09
CA LEU A 52 9.01 13.96 2.56
C LEU A 52 9.00 14.46 4.01
N LEU A 53 9.83 13.90 4.88
CA LEU A 53 9.95 14.31 6.27
C LEU A 53 11.20 15.17 6.53
N LEU A 54 12.27 14.98 5.74
CA LEU A 54 13.56 15.66 5.91
C LEU A 54 13.93 16.36 4.59
N ARG A 55 13.25 17.47 4.28
CA ARG A 55 13.28 18.15 2.99
C ARG A 55 14.66 18.61 2.54
N HIS A 56 15.52 19.02 3.47
CA HIS A 56 16.84 19.62 3.23
C HIS A 56 17.98 18.75 3.77
N GLU A 57 17.72 17.45 3.96
CA GLU A 57 18.73 16.51 4.43
C GLU A 57 19.45 15.88 3.23
N ASP A 58 20.79 15.82 3.31
CA ASP A 58 21.64 15.23 2.27
C ASP A 58 22.29 13.91 2.71
N ARG A 59 22.23 13.56 4.01
CA ARG A 59 22.85 12.35 4.53
C ARG A 59 22.01 11.12 4.19
N PRO A 60 22.54 10.16 3.37
CA PRO A 60 21.75 9.00 2.92
C PRO A 60 21.14 8.18 4.04
N GLY A 61 21.89 7.92 5.14
CA GLY A 61 21.38 7.14 6.25
C GLY A 61 20.17 7.77 6.94
N ARG A 62 20.13 9.11 7.09
CA ARG A 62 18.97 9.81 7.65
C ARG A 62 17.79 9.81 6.72
N LEU A 63 18.03 9.98 5.42
CA LEU A 63 16.99 9.89 4.40
C LEU A 63 16.38 8.49 4.34
N LEU A 64 17.16 7.42 4.46
CA LEU A 64 16.63 6.05 4.47
C LEU A 64 15.76 5.78 5.71
N VAL A 65 16.16 6.25 6.90
CA VAL A 65 15.31 6.15 8.09
C VAL A 65 14.02 6.95 7.90
N SER A 66 14.13 8.17 7.42
CA SER A 66 12.99 9.03 7.10
C SER A 66 12.05 8.36 6.08
N ALA A 67 12.60 7.80 5.00
CA ALA A 67 11.87 7.05 3.99
C ALA A 67 11.09 5.88 4.59
N THR A 68 11.73 5.10 5.47
CA THR A 68 11.09 3.97 6.15
C THR A 68 9.88 4.42 6.96
N VAL A 69 10.01 5.49 7.72
CA VAL A 69 8.91 6.04 8.53
C VAL A 69 7.78 6.59 7.64
N ALA A 70 8.14 7.40 6.63
CA ALA A 70 7.16 7.96 5.69
C ALA A 70 6.44 6.84 4.93
N HIS A 71 7.18 5.88 4.40
CA HIS A 71 6.63 4.76 3.64
C HIS A 71 5.71 3.87 4.48
N ALA A 72 6.10 3.54 5.71
CA ALA A 72 5.26 2.79 6.63
C ALA A 72 3.96 3.54 6.96
N GLY A 73 4.07 4.83 7.29
CA GLY A 73 2.91 5.66 7.61
C GLY A 73 1.92 5.79 6.44
N LEU A 74 2.42 6.11 5.24
CA LEU A 74 1.61 6.22 4.04
C LEU A 74 0.99 4.87 3.65
N SER A 75 1.76 3.79 3.73
CA SER A 75 1.26 2.45 3.41
C SER A 75 0.15 2.01 4.36
N LEU A 76 0.29 2.22 5.65
CA LEU A 76 -0.76 1.89 6.62
C LEU A 76 -1.99 2.81 6.47
N GLY A 77 -1.77 4.09 6.21
CA GLY A 77 -2.86 5.05 5.94
C GLY A 77 -3.67 4.64 4.71
N TRP A 78 -3.03 4.44 3.58
CA TRP A 78 -3.70 4.00 2.35
C TRP A 78 -4.32 2.61 2.48
N ALA A 79 -3.68 1.65 3.18
CA ALA A 79 -4.29 0.35 3.43
C ALA A 79 -5.58 0.46 4.23
N THR A 80 -5.65 1.39 5.20
CA THR A 80 -6.87 1.65 5.97
C THR A 80 -7.99 2.18 5.08
N VAL A 81 -7.67 3.16 4.21
CA VAL A 81 -8.62 3.70 3.23
C VAL A 81 -9.11 2.59 2.29
N LEU A 82 -8.20 1.81 1.72
CA LEU A 82 -8.53 0.73 0.79
C LEU A 82 -9.33 -0.40 1.48
N ALA A 83 -9.00 -0.74 2.73
CA ALA A 83 -9.76 -1.73 3.49
C ALA A 83 -11.21 -1.28 3.76
N ALA A 84 -11.42 0.02 3.98
CA ALA A 84 -12.74 0.61 4.20
C ALA A 84 -13.55 0.79 2.90
N THR A 85 -12.88 1.12 1.78
CA THR A 85 -13.56 1.58 0.56
C THR A 85 -13.62 0.56 -0.56
N LEU A 86 -12.63 -0.36 -0.66
CA LEU A 86 -12.60 -1.33 -1.76
C LEU A 86 -13.80 -2.28 -1.73
N PRO A 87 -14.59 -2.31 -2.82
CA PRO A 87 -15.75 -3.20 -2.92
C PRO A 87 -15.35 -4.69 -2.87
N ARG A 88 -16.21 -5.52 -2.28
CA ARG A 88 -15.99 -6.98 -2.30
C ARG A 88 -16.10 -7.59 -3.69
N ARG A 89 -16.92 -6.99 -4.56
CA ARG A 89 -17.03 -7.35 -5.99
C ARG A 89 -16.05 -6.51 -6.80
N ALA A 90 -15.42 -7.13 -7.81
CA ALA A 90 -14.46 -6.47 -8.70
C ALA A 90 -13.28 -5.78 -7.96
N THR A 91 -12.90 -6.27 -6.77
CA THR A 91 -11.86 -5.69 -5.89
C THR A 91 -10.58 -5.31 -6.65
N LEU A 92 -10.10 -6.18 -7.57
CA LEU A 92 -8.86 -5.94 -8.31
C LEU A 92 -8.99 -4.80 -9.34
N ARG A 93 -10.14 -4.65 -10.00
CA ARG A 93 -10.38 -3.53 -10.93
C ARG A 93 -10.37 -2.20 -10.19
N TRP A 94 -11.03 -2.15 -9.04
CA TRP A 94 -11.02 -0.96 -8.19
C TRP A 94 -9.67 -0.68 -7.57
N ALA A 95 -8.86 -1.72 -7.31
CA ALA A 95 -7.49 -1.54 -6.85
C ALA A 95 -6.60 -0.86 -7.91
N VAL A 96 -6.76 -1.20 -9.19
CA VAL A 96 -6.06 -0.50 -10.28
C VAL A 96 -6.42 0.98 -10.29
N ALA A 97 -7.72 1.30 -10.26
CA ALA A 97 -8.18 2.69 -10.22
C ALA A 97 -7.66 3.43 -8.98
N ALA A 98 -7.69 2.77 -7.81
CA ALA A 98 -7.15 3.33 -6.58
C ALA A 98 -5.63 3.55 -6.65
N GLY A 99 -4.87 2.58 -7.17
CA GLY A 99 -3.41 2.71 -7.36
C GLY A 99 -3.03 3.89 -8.26
N LEU A 100 -3.76 4.07 -9.36
CA LEU A 100 -3.58 5.23 -10.24
C LEU A 100 -3.96 6.54 -9.54
N GLY A 101 -5.04 6.55 -8.75
CA GLY A 101 -5.45 7.70 -7.96
C GLY A 101 -4.43 8.09 -6.90
N ILE A 102 -3.86 7.10 -6.19
CA ILE A 102 -2.79 7.31 -5.21
C ILE A 102 -1.54 7.86 -5.91
N ALA A 103 -1.13 7.27 -7.04
CA ALA A 103 0.00 7.76 -7.82
C ALA A 103 -0.20 9.21 -8.27
N ALA A 104 -1.40 9.55 -8.77
CA ALA A 104 -1.72 10.91 -9.19
C ALA A 104 -1.65 11.91 -8.02
N LEU A 105 -2.08 11.50 -6.82
CA LEU A 105 -1.99 12.34 -5.63
C LEU A 105 -0.55 12.46 -5.14
N ASP A 106 0.15 11.34 -4.96
CA ASP A 106 1.47 11.31 -4.34
C ASP A 106 2.55 11.89 -5.27
N LEU A 107 2.51 11.58 -6.57
CA LEU A 107 3.48 12.08 -7.54
C LEU A 107 3.04 13.41 -8.17
N GLY A 108 1.75 13.49 -8.54
CA GLY A 108 1.22 14.62 -9.29
C GLY A 108 0.95 15.87 -8.44
N LEU A 109 0.60 15.71 -7.17
CA LEU A 109 0.28 16.83 -6.28
C LEU A 109 1.36 17.01 -5.20
N ILE A 110 1.64 16.01 -4.39
CA ILE A 110 2.56 16.09 -3.25
C ILE A 110 4.00 16.11 -3.74
N GLY A 111 4.37 15.14 -4.58
CA GLY A 111 5.74 14.94 -5.06
C GLY A 111 6.30 16.11 -5.84
N ARG A 112 5.43 16.89 -6.52
CA ARG A 112 5.88 18.11 -7.23
C ARG A 112 6.52 19.16 -6.33
N ARG A 113 6.25 19.12 -5.01
CA ARG A 113 6.85 20.04 -4.04
C ARG A 113 8.25 19.62 -3.59
N PHE A 114 8.69 18.41 -3.97
CA PHE A 114 9.98 17.84 -3.58
C PHE A 114 10.81 17.60 -4.82
N GLU A 115 11.92 18.34 -4.94
CA GLU A 115 12.76 18.32 -6.14
C GLU A 115 13.27 16.91 -6.46
N ARG A 116 13.73 16.20 -5.45
CA ARG A 116 14.26 14.83 -5.59
C ARG A 116 13.21 13.83 -6.06
N ILE A 117 11.96 13.96 -5.59
CA ILE A 117 10.83 13.11 -6.05
C ILE A 117 10.48 13.46 -7.50
N ARG A 118 10.47 14.75 -7.84
CA ARG A 118 10.16 15.23 -9.19
C ARG A 118 11.21 14.81 -10.22
N ALA A 119 12.45 14.58 -9.79
CA ALA A 119 13.54 14.12 -10.67
C ALA A 119 13.48 12.63 -11.01
N LEU A 120 12.68 11.84 -10.27
CA LEU A 120 12.50 10.41 -10.56
C LEU A 120 11.72 10.18 -11.87
N ASP A 121 12.06 9.08 -12.56
CA ASP A 121 11.23 8.60 -13.68
C ASP A 121 9.81 8.27 -13.14
N PRO A 122 8.76 8.91 -13.65
CA PRO A 122 7.41 8.72 -13.13
C PRO A 122 6.84 7.33 -13.42
N LEU A 123 7.27 6.66 -14.50
CA LEU A 123 6.66 5.41 -14.93
C LEU A 123 6.87 4.26 -13.92
N PRO A 124 8.11 3.96 -13.46
CA PRO A 124 8.31 2.95 -12.42
C PRO A 124 7.67 3.35 -11.08
N GLN A 125 7.57 4.64 -10.77
CA GLN A 125 6.87 5.09 -9.57
C GLN A 125 5.37 4.82 -9.63
N VAL A 126 4.73 5.05 -10.77
CA VAL A 126 3.32 4.65 -10.98
C VAL A 126 3.15 3.14 -10.85
N ALA A 127 4.10 2.36 -11.37
CA ALA A 127 4.09 0.90 -11.23
C ALA A 127 4.18 0.46 -9.76
N ASP A 128 4.96 1.16 -8.93
CA ASP A 128 5.04 0.92 -7.48
C ASP A 128 3.68 1.13 -6.78
N HIS A 129 2.96 2.18 -7.12
CA HIS A 129 1.64 2.45 -6.57
C HIS A 129 0.59 1.42 -7.02
N LEU A 130 0.68 0.96 -8.25
CA LEU A 130 -0.15 -0.13 -8.76
C LEU A 130 0.17 -1.44 -8.03
N ALA A 131 1.46 -1.78 -7.87
CA ALA A 131 1.91 -2.97 -7.13
C ALA A 131 1.42 -2.93 -5.68
N TYR A 132 1.50 -1.76 -5.03
CA TYR A 132 0.97 -1.53 -3.71
C TYR A 132 -0.53 -1.82 -3.63
N ALA A 133 -1.35 -1.13 -4.43
CA ALA A 133 -2.80 -1.24 -4.38
C ALA A 133 -3.28 -2.67 -4.72
N MET A 134 -2.63 -3.33 -5.69
CA MET A 134 -2.92 -4.72 -6.07
C MET A 134 -2.57 -5.68 -4.94
N THR A 135 -1.43 -5.52 -4.28
CA THR A 135 -1.02 -6.34 -3.13
C THR A 135 -2.03 -6.22 -1.99
N VAL A 136 -2.37 -4.99 -1.62
CA VAL A 136 -3.41 -4.71 -0.60
C VAL A 136 -4.73 -5.39 -0.97
N ALA A 137 -5.19 -5.24 -2.21
CA ALA A 137 -6.45 -5.83 -2.67
C ALA A 137 -6.45 -7.36 -2.64
N VAL A 138 -5.33 -8.00 -3.03
CA VAL A 138 -5.18 -9.47 -2.97
C VAL A 138 -5.25 -9.96 -1.53
N VAL A 139 -4.54 -9.31 -0.61
CA VAL A 139 -4.56 -9.65 0.81
C VAL A 139 -5.95 -9.50 1.39
N LEU A 140 -6.61 -8.34 1.18
CA LEU A 140 -7.96 -8.08 1.66
C LEU A 140 -8.96 -9.11 1.10
N ARG A 141 -8.87 -9.44 -0.19
CA ARG A 141 -9.73 -10.45 -0.82
C ARG A 141 -9.55 -11.83 -0.20
N ARG A 142 -8.32 -12.25 0.09
CA ARG A 142 -8.01 -13.53 0.73
C ARG A 142 -8.57 -13.58 2.15
N ARG A 143 -8.33 -12.55 2.95
CA ARG A 143 -8.82 -12.45 4.33
C ARG A 143 -10.35 -12.46 4.42
N ARG A 144 -11.03 -11.67 3.58
CA ARG A 144 -12.49 -11.62 3.48
C ARG A 144 -13.11 -12.97 3.08
N ARG A 145 -12.45 -13.71 2.17
CA ARG A 145 -12.88 -15.08 1.79
C ARG A 145 -12.71 -16.08 2.94
N TYR A 146 -11.61 -15.97 3.67
CA TYR A 146 -11.35 -16.83 4.82
C TYR A 146 -12.40 -16.60 5.91
N ALA A 147 -12.66 -15.36 6.29
CA ALA A 147 -13.68 -15.00 7.26
C ALA A 147 -15.09 -15.50 6.86
N SER A 148 -15.47 -15.39 5.58
CA SER A 148 -16.76 -15.89 5.09
C SER A 148 -16.88 -17.41 5.10
N ARG A 149 -15.78 -18.15 4.98
CA ARG A 149 -15.77 -19.62 5.11
C ARG A 149 -15.95 -20.06 6.56
N GLN A 150 -15.32 -19.38 7.51
CA GLN A 150 -15.47 -19.68 8.93
C GLN A 150 -16.88 -19.35 9.48
N ALA A 151 -17.52 -18.32 8.92
CA ALA A 151 -18.88 -17.93 9.31
C ALA A 151 -20.00 -18.86 8.77
N ARG A 152 -19.67 -19.84 7.92
CA ARG A 152 -20.66 -20.85 7.46
C ARG A 152 -20.81 -21.94 8.53
N PRO A 153 -21.98 -22.04 9.22
CA PRO A 153 -22.19 -23.09 10.19
C PRO A 153 -22.12 -24.47 9.51
N MET A 154 -21.61 -25.48 10.24
CA MET A 154 -21.58 -26.90 9.87
C MET A 154 -23.00 -27.54 9.89
N SER A 155 -23.97 -26.91 9.24
CA SER A 155 -25.37 -27.36 9.23
C SER A 155 -25.66 -28.41 8.14
N ARG A 156 -24.72 -29.34 7.83
CA ARG A 156 -24.97 -30.41 6.86
C ARG A 156 -24.43 -31.76 7.30
N SER A 157 -24.59 -32.14 8.55
CA SER A 157 -24.26 -33.51 8.96
C SER A 157 -25.23 -34.15 9.94
N ILE A 158 -26.50 -33.74 9.98
CA ILE A 158 -27.54 -34.45 10.74
C ILE A 158 -28.79 -34.57 9.84
N ALA A 159 -28.67 -35.28 8.75
CA ALA A 159 -29.78 -35.83 7.97
C ALA A 159 -29.23 -36.97 7.10
N GLY A 160 -28.96 -38.07 7.73
CA GLY A 160 -28.63 -39.35 7.16
C GLY A 160 -29.09 -40.43 8.10
#